data_94ec576a74532332b8fa9d3f87074adc
#
_entry.id   94ec576a74532332b8fa9d3f87074adc
#
_cell.length_a   1.000
_cell.length_b   1.000
_cell.length_c   1.000
_cell.angle_alpha   90.00
_cell.angle_beta   90.00
_cell.angle_gamma   90.00
#
_symmetry.space_group_name_H-M   'P 1'
#
loop_
_entity.id
_entity.type
_entity.pdbx_description
1 polymer ?
#
loop_
_entity_poly.entity_id
_entity_poly.type
_entity_poly.pdbx_seq_one_letter_code
_entity_poly.pdbx_strand_id
1 'polypeptide(L)'
;PTRVGASCVLVAIGIVPSTSLAESAGLDIDDGVLVDRAQRTSNPAIFAVGDAARHRTADGMLLRRHEHWESAMNHGRTAAAALLGVDLPKLGSSWFWSDRYGVHVEGVGSMLAPGRDVVRAVDGIPQVAFRVSDDNLLVGCAAIDDSHAVRAARRIIDRKIVVDDDALADPTISLKGKSFRTR
;
A
#
# COMPACT_ATOMS: atom_id res chain seq x y z
N PRO A 1 30.29 -12.53 16.22
CA PRO A 1 28.90 -12.36 16.68
C PRO A 1 28.92 -11.61 18.00
N THR A 2 28.17 -10.48 18.03
CA THR A 2 28.02 -9.66 19.23
C THR A 2 27.00 -10.33 20.15
N ARG A 3 27.34 -10.51 21.43
CA ARG A 3 26.39 -10.95 22.45
C ARG A 3 25.84 -9.74 23.19
N VAL A 4 24.51 -9.67 23.30
CA VAL A 4 23.80 -8.65 24.07
C VAL A 4 23.13 -9.36 25.25
N GLY A 5 23.42 -8.91 26.48
CA GLY A 5 22.71 -9.37 27.67
C GLY A 5 21.34 -8.73 27.74
N ALA A 6 20.28 -9.53 27.90
CA ALA A 6 18.91 -9.04 28.00
C ALA A 6 18.12 -9.93 28.97
N SER A 7 17.26 -9.31 29.79
CA SER A 7 16.31 -10.00 30.65
C SER A 7 15.01 -10.40 29.93
N CYS A 8 14.75 -9.77 28.78
CA CYS A 8 13.58 -10.04 27.93
C CYS A 8 13.96 -9.82 26.47
N VAL A 9 13.42 -10.63 25.58
CA VAL A 9 13.54 -10.47 24.12
C VAL A 9 12.16 -10.37 23.51
N LEU A 10 11.92 -9.28 22.76
CA LEU A 10 10.71 -9.11 21.96
C LEU A 10 11.01 -9.45 20.50
N VAL A 11 10.24 -10.38 19.93
CA VAL A 11 10.32 -10.75 18.51
C VAL A 11 9.17 -10.06 17.77
N ALA A 12 9.49 -9.14 16.83
CA ALA A 12 8.53 -8.38 16.04
C ALA A 12 9.00 -8.35 14.58
N ILE A 13 8.96 -9.51 13.91
CA ILE A 13 9.52 -9.73 12.56
C ILE A 13 8.45 -10.02 11.50
N GLY A 14 7.22 -9.63 11.75
CA GLY A 14 6.08 -9.85 10.85
C GLY A 14 4.98 -10.69 11.49
N ILE A 15 3.97 -11.00 10.70
CA ILE A 15 2.79 -11.77 11.13
C ILE A 15 2.55 -12.97 10.20
N VAL A 16 1.87 -13.97 10.73
CA VAL A 16 1.30 -15.09 9.98
C VAL A 16 -0.21 -15.00 10.06
N PRO A 17 -0.95 -15.11 8.94
CA PRO A 17 -2.40 -15.03 8.97
C PRO A 17 -2.99 -16.22 9.74
N SER A 18 -4.02 -15.97 10.55
CA SER A 18 -4.76 -17.03 11.25
C SER A 18 -5.78 -17.64 10.29
N THR A 19 -5.48 -18.82 9.74
CA THR A 19 -6.27 -19.49 8.70
C THR A 19 -6.99 -20.76 9.16
N SER A 20 -6.76 -21.20 10.40
CA SER A 20 -7.24 -22.50 10.90
C SER A 20 -8.76 -22.71 10.74
N LEU A 21 -9.57 -21.68 10.96
CA LEU A 21 -11.02 -21.74 10.78
C LEU A 21 -11.38 -21.93 9.29
N ALA A 22 -10.70 -21.20 8.40
CA ALA A 22 -10.91 -21.29 6.97
C ALA A 22 -10.46 -22.67 6.41
N GLU A 23 -9.33 -23.19 6.91
CA GLU A 23 -8.85 -24.54 6.62
C GLU A 23 -9.86 -25.61 7.03
N SER A 24 -10.42 -25.51 8.25
CA SER A 24 -11.44 -26.44 8.73
C SER A 24 -12.74 -26.39 7.92
N ALA A 25 -13.00 -25.24 7.27
CA ALA A 25 -14.13 -25.07 6.34
C ALA A 25 -13.81 -25.51 4.91
N GLY A 26 -12.62 -26.04 4.63
CA GLY A 26 -12.19 -26.51 3.31
C GLY A 26 -11.97 -25.39 2.29
N LEU A 27 -11.64 -24.19 2.74
CA LEU A 27 -11.36 -23.07 1.83
C LEU A 27 -9.93 -23.14 1.28
N ASP A 28 -9.71 -22.54 0.12
CA ASP A 28 -8.38 -22.41 -0.47
C ASP A 28 -7.50 -21.49 0.37
N ILE A 29 -6.32 -21.98 0.77
CA ILE A 29 -5.35 -21.25 1.60
C ILE A 29 -3.98 -21.24 0.91
N ASP A 30 -3.36 -20.08 0.86
CA ASP A 30 -1.93 -19.92 0.54
C ASP A 30 -1.46 -18.60 1.15
N ASP A 31 -0.71 -18.66 2.26
CA ASP A 31 -0.30 -17.49 3.05
C ASP A 31 -1.47 -16.49 3.24
N GLY A 32 -2.62 -17.01 3.67
CA GLY A 32 -3.90 -16.31 3.82
C GLY A 32 -5.05 -17.03 3.10
N VAL A 33 -6.27 -16.64 3.40
CA VAL A 33 -7.47 -17.15 2.74
C VAL A 33 -7.56 -16.56 1.35
N LEU A 34 -7.56 -17.39 0.31
CA LEU A 34 -7.60 -16.93 -1.06
C LEU A 34 -8.97 -16.35 -1.40
N VAL A 35 -8.96 -15.13 -1.95
CA VAL A 35 -10.15 -14.40 -2.34
C VAL A 35 -10.04 -13.82 -3.74
N ASP A 36 -11.18 -13.65 -4.40
CA ASP A 36 -11.28 -12.90 -5.64
C ASP A 36 -11.33 -11.37 -5.40
N ARG A 37 -11.46 -10.59 -6.47
CA ARG A 37 -11.57 -9.12 -6.39
C ARG A 37 -12.78 -8.62 -5.61
N ALA A 38 -13.78 -9.48 -5.37
CA ALA A 38 -15.00 -9.17 -4.62
C ALA A 38 -14.93 -9.67 -3.16
N GLN A 39 -13.75 -10.16 -2.72
CA GLN A 39 -13.48 -10.77 -1.41
C GLN A 39 -14.18 -12.12 -1.19
N ARG A 40 -14.65 -12.79 -2.26
CA ARG A 40 -15.22 -14.13 -2.16
C ARG A 40 -14.11 -15.18 -2.11
N THR A 41 -14.27 -16.15 -1.23
CA THR A 41 -13.39 -17.31 -1.10
C THR A 41 -13.72 -18.38 -2.18
N SER A 42 -13.08 -19.55 -2.12
CA SER A 42 -13.43 -20.72 -2.92
C SER A 42 -14.89 -21.19 -2.70
N ASN A 43 -15.49 -20.87 -1.55
CA ASN A 43 -16.92 -21.00 -1.33
C ASN A 43 -17.58 -19.63 -1.54
N PRO A 44 -18.45 -19.43 -2.56
CA PRO A 44 -19.02 -18.12 -2.90
C PRO A 44 -19.95 -17.54 -1.83
N ALA A 45 -20.37 -18.32 -0.85
CA ALA A 45 -21.15 -17.86 0.30
C ALA A 45 -20.27 -17.33 1.45
N ILE A 46 -18.95 -17.50 1.37
CA ILE A 46 -18.00 -17.09 2.40
C ILE A 46 -17.06 -16.01 1.85
N PHE A 47 -16.85 -14.98 2.66
CA PHE A 47 -15.97 -13.86 2.35
C PHE A 47 -14.84 -13.82 3.36
N ALA A 48 -13.64 -13.43 2.92
CA ALA A 48 -12.53 -13.13 3.80
C ALA A 48 -12.02 -11.70 3.54
N VAL A 49 -11.70 -10.97 4.61
CA VAL A 49 -11.31 -9.56 4.57
C VAL A 49 -10.15 -9.28 5.54
N GLY A 50 -9.47 -8.16 5.36
CA GLY A 50 -8.36 -7.73 6.22
C GLY A 50 -7.10 -8.56 6.02
N ASP A 51 -6.28 -8.63 7.05
CA ASP A 51 -4.93 -9.20 6.98
C ASP A 51 -4.91 -10.71 6.70
N ALA A 52 -6.01 -11.40 6.99
CA ALA A 52 -6.14 -12.84 6.70
C ALA A 52 -6.45 -13.14 5.23
N ALA A 53 -6.90 -12.16 4.45
CA ALA A 53 -7.27 -12.34 3.05
C ALA A 53 -6.08 -12.12 2.11
N ARG A 54 -5.92 -13.03 1.13
CA ARG A 54 -4.94 -12.91 0.05
C ARG A 54 -5.63 -12.94 -1.30
N HIS A 55 -5.42 -11.92 -2.10
CA HIS A 55 -6.04 -11.81 -3.42
C HIS A 55 -5.40 -12.77 -4.43
N ARG A 56 -6.26 -13.52 -5.12
CA ARG A 56 -5.94 -14.29 -6.32
C ARG A 56 -6.62 -13.61 -7.51
N THR A 57 -5.84 -13.19 -8.49
CA THR A 57 -6.34 -12.60 -9.73
C THR A 57 -7.05 -13.64 -10.61
N ALA A 58 -7.82 -13.19 -11.60
CA ALA A 58 -8.58 -14.09 -12.48
C ALA A 58 -7.68 -15.02 -13.32
N ASP A 59 -6.43 -14.62 -13.59
CA ASP A 59 -5.39 -15.42 -14.24
C ASP A 59 -4.61 -16.31 -13.26
N GLY A 60 -5.00 -16.34 -11.98
CA GLY A 60 -4.43 -17.20 -10.95
C GLY A 60 -3.21 -16.64 -10.22
N MET A 61 -2.74 -15.44 -10.54
CA MET A 61 -1.61 -14.82 -9.85
C MET A 61 -1.98 -14.45 -8.40
N LEU A 62 -1.10 -14.77 -7.46
CA LEU A 62 -1.26 -14.43 -6.05
C LEU A 62 -0.60 -13.08 -5.76
N LEU A 63 -1.38 -12.15 -5.25
CA LEU A 63 -0.87 -10.84 -4.85
C LEU A 63 -0.28 -10.90 -3.43
N ARG A 64 0.64 -9.98 -3.15
CA ARG A 64 1.14 -9.80 -1.78
C ARG A 64 0.00 -9.28 -0.90
N ARG A 65 -0.12 -9.79 0.32
CA ARG A 65 -1.07 -9.26 1.31
C ARG A 65 -0.69 -7.84 1.71
N HIS A 66 -1.67 -6.98 1.92
CA HIS A 66 -1.52 -5.63 2.45
C HIS A 66 -2.02 -5.59 3.89
N GLU A 67 -1.11 -5.71 4.84
CA GLU A 67 -1.37 -5.85 6.27
C GLU A 67 -1.45 -4.47 6.93
N HIS A 68 -2.47 -3.68 6.56
CA HIS A 68 -2.67 -2.35 7.13
C HIS A 68 -4.16 -1.96 7.15
N TRP A 69 -4.47 -1.03 8.04
CA TRP A 69 -5.83 -0.61 8.37
C TRP A 69 -6.70 -0.19 7.17
N GLU A 70 -6.16 0.63 6.26
CA GLU A 70 -6.92 1.08 5.08
C GLU A 70 -7.29 -0.10 4.16
N SER A 71 -6.38 -1.06 3.99
CA SER A 71 -6.63 -2.27 3.21
C SER A 71 -7.79 -3.07 3.81
N ALA A 72 -7.75 -3.32 5.12
CA ALA A 72 -8.81 -4.04 5.83
C ALA A 72 -10.17 -3.35 5.69
N MET A 73 -10.23 -2.02 5.83
CA MET A 73 -11.44 -1.23 5.60
C MET A 73 -11.97 -1.35 4.17
N ASN A 74 -11.08 -1.29 3.18
CA ASN A 74 -11.42 -1.39 1.76
C ASN A 74 -11.92 -2.79 1.41
N HIS A 75 -11.33 -3.85 1.98
CA HIS A 75 -11.82 -5.21 1.87
C HIS A 75 -13.25 -5.34 2.40
N GLY A 76 -13.52 -4.78 3.59
CA GLY A 76 -14.87 -4.77 4.18
C GLY A 76 -15.90 -4.06 3.30
N ARG A 77 -15.56 -2.89 2.76
CA ARG A 77 -16.44 -2.15 1.82
C ARG A 77 -16.70 -2.94 0.54
N THR A 78 -15.66 -3.59 0.02
CA THR A 78 -15.76 -4.42 -1.20
C THR A 78 -16.64 -5.64 -0.98
N ALA A 79 -16.43 -6.34 0.14
CA ALA A 79 -17.28 -7.49 0.52
C ALA A 79 -18.74 -7.08 0.71
N ALA A 80 -19.00 -5.95 1.38
CA ALA A 80 -20.36 -5.43 1.57
C ALA A 80 -21.03 -5.11 0.23
N ALA A 81 -20.34 -4.44 -0.70
CA ALA A 81 -20.86 -4.16 -2.03
C ALA A 81 -21.20 -5.44 -2.80
N ALA A 82 -20.30 -6.45 -2.72
CA ALA A 82 -20.52 -7.75 -3.36
C ALA A 82 -21.70 -8.50 -2.76
N LEU A 83 -21.90 -8.45 -1.45
CA LEU A 83 -23.05 -9.04 -0.76
C LEU A 83 -24.37 -8.37 -1.15
N LEU A 84 -24.35 -7.06 -1.32
CA LEU A 84 -25.51 -6.27 -1.72
C LEU A 84 -25.82 -6.34 -3.23
N GLY A 85 -24.90 -6.93 -4.03
CA GLY A 85 -25.05 -7.02 -5.49
C GLY A 85 -24.93 -5.65 -6.18
N VAL A 86 -24.25 -4.68 -5.56
CA VAL A 86 -23.99 -3.35 -6.14
C VAL A 86 -22.56 -3.28 -6.69
N ASP A 87 -22.25 -2.23 -7.46
CA ASP A 87 -20.93 -2.03 -8.04
C ASP A 87 -19.83 -2.00 -6.97
N LEU A 88 -18.74 -2.70 -7.24
CA LEU A 88 -17.59 -2.69 -6.34
C LEU A 88 -16.96 -1.28 -6.28
N PRO A 89 -16.51 -0.84 -5.10
CA PRO A 89 -15.91 0.47 -4.96
C PRO A 89 -14.62 0.60 -5.79
N LYS A 90 -14.41 1.77 -6.40
CA LYS A 90 -13.14 2.13 -7.01
C LYS A 90 -12.19 2.51 -5.88
N LEU A 91 -11.23 1.64 -5.61
CA LEU A 91 -10.21 1.86 -4.59
C LEU A 91 -9.08 2.72 -5.18
N GLY A 92 -8.59 3.68 -4.40
CA GLY A 92 -7.36 4.41 -4.72
C GLY A 92 -6.11 3.60 -4.39
N SER A 93 -4.95 4.19 -4.67
CA SER A 93 -3.66 3.60 -4.33
C SER A 93 -3.54 3.33 -2.84
N SER A 94 -2.95 2.21 -2.50
CA SER A 94 -2.73 1.78 -1.11
C SER A 94 -1.96 2.83 -0.32
N TRP A 95 -2.42 3.14 0.87
CA TRP A 95 -1.83 4.12 1.78
C TRP A 95 -1.65 3.50 3.17
N PHE A 96 -0.53 3.82 3.81
CA PHE A 96 -0.23 3.40 5.16
C PHE A 96 0.54 4.49 5.91
N TRP A 97 0.57 4.38 7.24
CA TRP A 97 1.40 5.23 8.10
C TRP A 97 2.01 4.45 9.26
N SER A 98 3.03 5.04 9.86
CA SER A 98 3.67 4.56 11.08
C SER A 98 4.15 5.73 11.92
N ASP A 99 3.78 5.74 13.19
CA ASP A 99 4.26 6.71 14.18
C ASP A 99 5.28 6.06 15.07
N ARG A 100 6.48 6.63 15.17
CA ARG A 100 7.53 6.09 16.03
C ARG A 100 8.45 7.20 16.54
N TYR A 101 8.60 7.26 17.85
CA TYR A 101 9.49 8.22 18.52
C TYR A 101 9.25 9.69 18.13
N GLY A 102 7.99 10.07 17.92
CA GLY A 102 7.64 11.43 17.50
C GLY A 102 7.84 11.72 16.01
N VAL A 103 8.21 10.71 15.22
CA VAL A 103 8.33 10.79 13.75
C VAL A 103 7.13 10.13 13.11
N HIS A 104 6.48 10.84 12.19
CA HIS A 104 5.37 10.33 11.39
C HIS A 104 5.84 9.96 9.99
N VAL A 105 5.70 8.70 9.61
CA VAL A 105 6.04 8.23 8.26
C VAL A 105 4.74 7.82 7.54
N GLU A 106 4.54 8.35 6.36
CA GLU A 106 3.46 7.92 5.47
C GLU A 106 3.99 7.38 4.15
N GLY A 107 3.24 6.45 3.56
CA GLY A 107 3.53 5.96 2.22
C GLY A 107 2.26 5.71 1.42
N VAL A 108 2.37 5.85 0.09
CA VAL A 108 1.30 5.59 -0.87
C VAL A 108 1.85 4.92 -2.12
N GLY A 109 1.08 4.01 -2.71
CA GLY A 109 1.50 3.23 -3.87
C GLY A 109 2.58 2.20 -3.51
N SER A 110 3.54 1.98 -4.38
CA SER A 110 4.60 0.99 -4.20
C SER A 110 5.99 1.56 -4.43
N MET A 111 6.77 1.69 -3.36
CA MET A 111 8.21 2.04 -3.44
C MET A 111 9.07 0.87 -3.99
N LEU A 112 8.50 -0.34 -4.10
CA LEU A 112 9.19 -1.53 -4.64
C LEU A 112 8.87 -1.77 -6.12
N ALA A 113 8.02 -0.95 -6.74
CA ALA A 113 7.73 -1.06 -8.17
C ALA A 113 9.00 -0.82 -9.01
N PRO A 114 9.12 -1.41 -10.21
CA PRO A 114 10.21 -1.05 -11.14
C PRO A 114 10.24 0.45 -11.42
N GLY A 115 11.47 1.02 -11.56
CA GLY A 115 11.64 2.44 -11.84
C GLY A 115 12.84 3.03 -11.08
N ARG A 116 12.85 4.35 -10.90
CA ARG A 116 13.89 5.13 -10.24
C ARG A 116 13.37 5.90 -9.04
N ASP A 117 14.25 6.22 -8.12
CA ASP A 117 13.93 7.05 -6.96
C ASP A 117 14.28 8.51 -7.23
N VAL A 118 13.34 9.41 -6.89
CA VAL A 118 13.53 10.86 -6.88
C VAL A 118 13.33 11.34 -5.46
N VAL A 119 14.32 12.07 -4.91
CA VAL A 119 14.28 12.51 -3.52
C VAL A 119 14.12 14.02 -3.45
N ARG A 120 13.14 14.45 -2.67
CA ARG A 120 12.95 15.85 -2.29
C ARG A 120 13.55 16.09 -0.92
N ALA A 121 14.50 17.01 -0.84
CA ALA A 121 15.14 17.41 0.40
C ALA A 121 14.82 18.87 0.73
N VAL A 122 14.70 19.17 2.02
CA VAL A 122 14.59 20.53 2.55
C VAL A 122 15.82 20.75 3.42
N ASP A 123 16.55 21.85 3.17
CA ASP A 123 17.82 22.17 3.84
C ASP A 123 18.83 21.00 3.82
N GLY A 124 18.86 20.25 2.71
CA GLY A 124 19.72 19.09 2.51
C GLY A 124 19.26 17.80 3.22
N ILE A 125 18.15 17.83 3.94
CA ILE A 125 17.58 16.67 4.65
C ILE A 125 16.48 16.04 3.79
N PRO A 126 16.63 14.76 3.38
CA PRO A 126 15.58 14.04 2.66
C PRO A 126 14.28 13.97 3.48
N GLN A 127 13.17 14.43 2.90
CA GLN A 127 11.85 14.37 3.53
C GLN A 127 10.86 13.53 2.75
N VAL A 128 10.94 13.55 1.41
CA VAL A 128 10.03 12.81 0.54
C VAL A 128 10.82 12.03 -0.48
N ALA A 129 10.51 10.76 -0.63
CA ALA A 129 10.99 9.91 -1.70
C ALA A 129 9.83 9.55 -2.64
N PHE A 130 10.05 9.66 -3.92
CA PHE A 130 9.12 9.31 -4.98
C PHE A 130 9.67 8.14 -5.78
N ARG A 131 8.82 7.18 -6.15
CA ARG A 131 9.14 6.11 -7.08
C ARG A 131 8.51 6.40 -8.43
N VAL A 132 9.31 6.57 -9.46
CA VAL A 132 8.89 6.92 -10.81
C VAL A 132 9.20 5.78 -11.76
N SER A 133 8.21 5.30 -12.51
CA SER A 133 8.38 4.24 -13.51
C SER A 133 9.16 4.73 -14.72
N ASP A 134 9.58 3.80 -15.60
CA ASP A 134 10.27 4.13 -16.87
C ASP A 134 9.39 4.97 -17.82
N ASP A 135 8.06 4.86 -17.68
CA ASP A 135 7.09 5.70 -18.42
C ASP A 135 6.84 7.06 -17.76
N ASN A 136 7.69 7.47 -16.80
CA ASN A 136 7.56 8.69 -16.03
C ASN A 136 6.23 8.83 -15.26
N LEU A 137 5.63 7.71 -14.86
CA LEU A 137 4.47 7.72 -13.98
C LEU A 137 4.92 7.62 -12.52
N LEU A 138 4.35 8.44 -11.64
CA LEU A 138 4.52 8.27 -10.22
C LEU A 138 3.80 6.99 -9.79
N VAL A 139 4.53 6.05 -9.17
CA VAL A 139 4.00 4.74 -8.72
C VAL A 139 4.12 4.53 -7.22
N GLY A 140 4.93 5.32 -6.53
CA GLY A 140 5.09 5.28 -5.09
C GLY A 140 5.57 6.61 -4.51
N CYS A 141 5.24 6.84 -3.25
CA CYS A 141 5.76 7.97 -2.47
C CYS A 141 5.85 7.56 -1.00
N ALA A 142 6.92 7.96 -0.36
CA ALA A 142 7.09 7.87 1.09
C ALA A 142 7.58 9.22 1.63
N ALA A 143 7.05 9.67 2.77
CA ALA A 143 7.39 10.94 3.36
C ALA A 143 7.54 10.84 4.88
N ILE A 144 8.41 11.67 5.43
CA ILE A 144 8.57 11.91 6.87
C ILE A 144 7.96 13.26 7.19
N ASP A 145 6.98 13.28 8.10
CA ASP A 145 6.29 14.48 8.60
C ASP A 145 5.69 15.38 7.50
N ASP A 146 5.43 14.83 6.28
CA ASP A 146 4.80 15.54 5.17
C ASP A 146 3.60 14.80 4.57
N SER A 147 2.51 14.75 5.32
CA SER A 147 1.23 14.19 4.85
C SER A 147 0.63 14.94 3.66
N HIS A 148 1.05 16.19 3.41
CA HIS A 148 0.60 16.95 2.25
C HIS A 148 1.20 16.41 0.95
N ALA A 149 2.49 16.07 0.96
CA ALA A 149 3.16 15.44 -0.17
C ALA A 149 2.53 14.08 -0.49
N VAL A 150 2.28 13.24 0.52
CA VAL A 150 1.66 11.92 0.33
C VAL A 150 0.24 12.02 -0.25
N ARG A 151 -0.60 12.95 0.26
CA ARG A 151 -1.94 13.19 -0.32
C ARG A 151 -1.88 13.70 -1.76
N ALA A 152 -0.88 14.52 -2.07
CA ALA A 152 -0.68 14.99 -3.44
C ALA A 152 -0.22 13.84 -4.34
N ALA A 153 0.77 13.05 -3.90
CA ALA A 153 1.27 11.88 -4.61
C ALA A 153 0.16 10.87 -4.89
N ARG A 154 -0.72 10.59 -3.92
CA ARG A 154 -1.88 9.70 -4.13
C ARG A 154 -2.73 10.15 -5.31
N ARG A 155 -3.06 11.45 -5.39
CA ARG A 155 -3.84 11.98 -6.53
C ARG A 155 -3.10 11.86 -7.87
N ILE A 156 -1.78 12.03 -7.86
CA ILE A 156 -0.95 11.90 -9.06
C ILE A 156 -0.94 10.45 -9.53
N ILE A 157 -0.74 9.50 -8.62
CA ILE A 157 -0.74 8.05 -8.89
C ILE A 157 -2.11 7.61 -9.39
N ASP A 158 -3.19 7.93 -8.68
CA ASP A 158 -4.55 7.51 -9.02
C ASP A 158 -5.02 8.03 -10.39
N ARG A 159 -4.48 9.18 -10.81
CA ARG A 159 -4.78 9.81 -12.11
C ARG A 159 -3.76 9.45 -13.21
N LYS A 160 -2.75 8.64 -12.90
CA LYS A 160 -1.68 8.26 -13.83
C LYS A 160 -1.05 9.47 -14.52
N ILE A 161 -0.70 10.49 -13.74
CA ILE A 161 -0.10 11.72 -14.26
C ILE A 161 1.38 11.48 -14.52
N VAL A 162 1.84 11.82 -15.73
CA VAL A 162 3.25 11.84 -16.10
C VAL A 162 3.95 12.97 -15.35
N VAL A 163 5.09 12.69 -14.73
CA VAL A 163 5.81 13.62 -13.87
C VAL A 163 7.19 13.94 -14.41
N ASP A 164 7.72 15.07 -13.98
CA ASP A 164 9.08 15.53 -14.22
C ASP A 164 9.91 15.38 -12.94
N ASP A 165 11.07 14.75 -13.04
CA ASP A 165 11.91 14.42 -11.89
C ASP A 165 12.48 15.67 -11.21
N ASP A 166 12.92 16.65 -11.97
CA ASP A 166 13.49 17.89 -11.43
C ASP A 166 12.41 18.66 -10.66
N ALA A 167 11.19 18.69 -11.20
CA ALA A 167 10.05 19.30 -10.53
C ALA A 167 9.59 18.53 -9.27
N LEU A 168 9.72 17.21 -9.27
CA LEU A 168 9.47 16.40 -8.07
C LEU A 168 10.53 16.65 -6.98
N ALA A 169 11.81 16.77 -7.38
CA ALA A 169 12.92 16.97 -6.46
C ALA A 169 12.94 18.37 -5.84
N ASP A 170 12.45 19.39 -6.54
CA ASP A 170 12.47 20.78 -6.10
C ASP A 170 11.43 21.05 -4.99
N PRO A 171 11.84 21.35 -3.74
CA PRO A 171 10.91 21.62 -2.64
C PRO A 171 10.08 22.89 -2.83
N THR A 172 10.49 23.82 -3.70
CA THR A 172 9.77 25.06 -3.98
C THR A 172 8.58 24.84 -4.92
N ILE A 173 8.56 23.73 -5.68
CA ILE A 173 7.49 23.38 -6.61
C ILE A 173 6.36 22.67 -5.87
N SER A 174 5.16 23.26 -5.93
CA SER A 174 3.97 22.66 -5.31
C SER A 174 3.47 21.42 -6.06
N LEU A 175 3.29 20.32 -5.34
CA LEU A 175 2.68 19.09 -5.86
C LEU A 175 1.15 19.22 -6.09
N LYS A 176 0.52 20.34 -5.75
CA LYS A 176 -0.91 20.59 -5.97
C LYS A 176 -1.23 21.15 -7.37
N GLY A 177 -0.25 21.70 -8.07
CA GLY A 177 -0.41 22.35 -9.37
C GLY A 177 -0.23 21.43 -10.57
N LYS A 178 0.12 22.06 -11.71
CA LYS A 178 0.52 21.37 -12.95
C LYS A 178 2.05 21.47 -13.19
N SER A 179 2.76 22.17 -12.34
CA SER A 179 4.17 22.53 -12.51
C SER A 179 5.14 21.34 -12.40
N PHE A 180 4.68 20.20 -11.87
CA PHE A 180 5.45 18.94 -11.79
C PHE A 180 5.19 17.99 -12.96
N ARG A 181 4.43 18.43 -13.97
CA ARG A 181 4.13 17.61 -15.16
C ARG A 181 5.18 17.88 -16.24
N THR A 182 5.58 16.84 -16.94
CA THR A 182 6.33 17.00 -18.20
C THR A 182 5.49 17.84 -19.19
N ARG A 183 6.13 18.80 -19.86
CA ARG A 183 5.51 19.64 -20.91
C ARG A 183 5.26 18.85 -22.16
#